data_151f41d50944c4230d6138eb68147f75
#
_entry.id   151f41d50944c4230d6138eb68147f75
#
_cell.length_a   1.000
_cell.length_b   1.000
_cell.length_c   1.000
_cell.angle_alpha   90.00
_cell.angle_beta   90.00
_cell.angle_gamma   90.00
#
_symmetry.space_group_name_H-M   'P 1'
#
loop_
_entity.id
_entity.type
_entity.pdbx_description
1 polymer ?
#
loop_
_entity_poly.entity_id
_entity_poly.type
_entity_poly.pdbx_seq_one_letter_code
_entity_poly.pdbx_strand_id
1 'polypeptide(L)'
;MTPISICVIAKNEEKHMEAFLSAIKEHFASYPYELVIVDTGSSDNTVSIASRYTDRIFHFQWINDFSAARNFSLSCASHDWILVLDCDEYLTELKPECFQQMIEQYPEAVGMLSRKNHYEMNGTDSIYTDQVERFFSRKKFHYEAIIHEQVCALDGHPYERVALPLTVDHCGYAGSFEDLKKKADRNNELLLKMLEETPDDPYLYFQLGQSYNLLRDDEKACYYYGKGLEFDVDPHAEYVQMMVIGYGYALLHLGRLEEALQFQNIYDEFATTADFICLMGLIYLRNGLLVQAMGEFLKATTFETASTEGANSFIPTYNMGCINEVLGNTSDAVRLYKKCGNFQPALDRLKELEK
;
A
#
# COMPACT_ATOMS: atom_id res chain seq x y z
N MET A 1 16.83 -28.43 8.11
CA MET A 1 15.97 -27.34 7.60
C MET A 1 15.74 -27.55 6.11
N THR A 2 14.52 -27.43 5.66
CA THR A 2 14.16 -27.52 4.24
C THR A 2 14.69 -26.28 3.51
N PRO A 3 15.53 -26.44 2.47
CA PRO A 3 16.05 -25.29 1.74
C PRO A 3 14.94 -24.59 0.96
N ILE A 4 15.09 -23.28 0.78
CA ILE A 4 14.14 -22.43 0.02
C ILE A 4 14.83 -21.70 -1.11
N SER A 5 14.07 -21.25 -2.10
CA SER A 5 14.56 -20.36 -3.15
C SER A 5 14.04 -18.94 -2.90
N ILE A 6 14.94 -17.96 -2.85
CA ILE A 6 14.59 -16.55 -2.86
C ILE A 6 14.58 -16.10 -4.31
N CYS A 7 13.40 -15.72 -4.81
CA CYS A 7 13.18 -15.33 -6.20
C CYS A 7 12.97 -13.81 -6.30
N VAL A 8 13.72 -13.19 -7.21
CA VAL A 8 13.74 -11.74 -7.41
C VAL A 8 13.65 -11.44 -8.90
N ILE A 9 12.78 -10.54 -9.30
CA ILE A 9 12.80 -9.93 -10.62
C ILE A 9 13.43 -8.54 -10.52
N ALA A 10 14.28 -8.15 -11.46
CA ALA A 10 15.03 -6.90 -11.38
C ALA A 10 15.09 -6.17 -12.73
N LYS A 11 15.04 -4.84 -12.72
CA LYS A 11 15.32 -3.99 -13.87
C LYS A 11 15.81 -2.62 -13.44
N ASN A 12 17.09 -2.30 -13.71
CA ASN A 12 17.71 -1.02 -13.39
C ASN A 12 17.64 -0.67 -11.88
N GLU A 13 18.07 -1.63 -11.05
CA GLU A 13 18.04 -1.54 -9.59
C GLU A 13 19.44 -1.36 -8.98
N GLU A 14 20.41 -0.80 -9.73
CA GLU A 14 21.80 -0.64 -9.25
C GLU A 14 21.91 0.09 -7.91
N LYS A 15 20.98 1.01 -7.63
CA LYS A 15 20.94 1.80 -6.40
C LYS A 15 20.56 0.97 -5.17
N HIS A 16 19.71 -0.03 -5.35
CA HIS A 16 19.12 -0.84 -4.29
C HIS A 16 19.80 -2.20 -4.14
N MET A 17 20.28 -2.77 -5.24
CA MET A 17 20.74 -4.16 -5.34
C MET A 17 21.78 -4.56 -4.30
N GLU A 18 22.79 -3.72 -4.04
CA GLU A 18 23.88 -4.04 -3.08
C GLU A 18 23.34 -4.17 -1.64
N ALA A 19 22.57 -3.17 -1.20
CA ALA A 19 22.02 -3.15 0.15
C ALA A 19 20.98 -4.29 0.34
N PHE A 20 20.13 -4.51 -0.66
CA PHE A 20 19.14 -5.57 -0.68
C PHE A 20 19.79 -6.96 -0.52
N LEU A 21 20.78 -7.27 -1.35
CA LEU A 21 21.46 -8.58 -1.33
C LEU A 21 22.30 -8.77 -0.08
N SER A 22 22.89 -7.70 0.45
CA SER A 22 23.62 -7.75 1.73
C SER A 22 22.69 -8.08 2.88
N ALA A 23 21.49 -7.49 2.93
CA ALA A 23 20.49 -7.78 3.95
C ALA A 23 20.02 -9.25 3.88
N ILE A 24 19.76 -9.78 2.68
CA ILE A 24 19.44 -11.21 2.50
C ILE A 24 20.56 -12.09 3.06
N LYS A 25 21.81 -11.84 2.66
CA LYS A 25 22.97 -12.62 3.10
C LYS A 25 23.14 -12.61 4.61
N GLU A 26 22.90 -11.49 5.26
CA GLU A 26 22.99 -11.33 6.72
C GLU A 26 21.88 -12.10 7.43
N HIS A 27 20.62 -11.87 7.05
CA HIS A 27 19.48 -12.48 7.73
C HIS A 27 19.33 -13.99 7.49
N PHE A 28 19.79 -14.49 6.34
CA PHE A 28 19.76 -15.90 5.97
C PHE A 28 21.08 -16.65 6.29
N ALA A 29 22.01 -16.06 7.02
CA ALA A 29 23.32 -16.69 7.32
C ALA A 29 23.22 -18.09 7.96
N SER A 30 22.13 -18.38 8.69
CA SER A 30 21.90 -19.66 9.37
C SER A 30 20.84 -20.55 8.70
N TYR A 31 20.24 -20.12 7.59
CA TYR A 31 19.19 -20.86 6.91
C TYR A 31 19.60 -21.25 5.49
N PRO A 32 19.39 -22.52 5.04
CA PRO A 32 19.77 -22.93 3.69
C PRO A 32 18.86 -22.29 2.62
N TYR A 33 19.44 -21.53 1.72
CA TYR A 33 18.72 -20.92 0.62
C TYR A 33 19.55 -20.89 -0.67
N GLU A 34 18.89 -20.73 -1.80
CA GLU A 34 19.46 -20.24 -3.04
C GLU A 34 18.87 -18.89 -3.40
N LEU A 35 19.61 -18.09 -4.12
CA LEU A 35 19.17 -16.80 -4.63
C LEU A 35 19.04 -16.85 -6.15
N VAL A 36 17.83 -16.67 -6.67
CA VAL A 36 17.48 -16.66 -8.08
C VAL A 36 17.12 -15.24 -8.49
N ILE A 37 17.88 -14.66 -9.40
CA ILE A 37 17.64 -13.31 -9.92
C ILE A 37 17.25 -13.41 -11.38
N VAL A 38 16.13 -12.78 -11.74
CA VAL A 38 15.68 -12.68 -13.13
C VAL A 38 15.79 -11.22 -13.57
N ASP A 39 16.76 -10.96 -14.43
CA ASP A 39 16.92 -9.66 -15.06
C ASP A 39 15.91 -9.50 -16.21
N THR A 40 15.10 -8.45 -16.18
CA THR A 40 14.09 -8.14 -17.18
C THR A 40 14.54 -7.07 -18.18
N GLY A 41 15.86 -6.92 -18.35
CA GLY A 41 16.48 -6.03 -19.33
C GLY A 41 17.08 -4.77 -18.70
N SER A 42 17.94 -4.94 -17.70
CA SER A 42 18.72 -3.86 -17.10
C SER A 42 19.78 -3.33 -18.08
N SER A 43 19.98 -2.03 -18.03
CA SER A 43 21.01 -1.31 -18.80
C SER A 43 22.08 -0.65 -17.91
N ASP A 44 21.93 -0.78 -16.59
CA ASP A 44 22.82 -0.26 -15.56
C ASP A 44 23.68 -1.38 -14.94
N ASN A 45 24.26 -1.16 -13.76
CA ASN A 45 25.12 -2.12 -13.08
C ASN A 45 24.38 -3.22 -12.30
N THR A 46 23.05 -3.31 -12.39
CA THR A 46 22.21 -4.27 -11.64
C THR A 46 22.76 -5.69 -11.71
N VAL A 47 22.96 -6.22 -12.93
CA VAL A 47 23.44 -7.60 -13.15
C VAL A 47 24.87 -7.78 -12.65
N SER A 48 25.74 -6.78 -12.83
CA SER A 48 27.12 -6.81 -12.34
C SER A 48 27.20 -6.86 -10.82
N ILE A 49 26.30 -6.16 -10.13
CA ILE A 49 26.20 -6.20 -8.66
C ILE A 49 25.67 -7.56 -8.22
N ALA A 50 24.59 -8.04 -8.81
CA ALA A 50 23.96 -9.31 -8.50
C ALA A 50 24.92 -10.50 -8.63
N SER A 51 25.79 -10.50 -9.64
CA SER A 51 26.74 -11.57 -9.90
C SER A 51 27.80 -11.79 -8.80
N ARG A 52 27.94 -10.84 -7.87
CA ARG A 52 28.81 -10.99 -6.69
C ARG A 52 28.17 -11.84 -5.58
N TYR A 53 26.87 -12.09 -5.66
CA TYR A 53 26.07 -12.78 -4.65
C TYR A 53 25.55 -14.14 -5.10
N THR A 54 25.32 -14.33 -6.41
CA THR A 54 24.81 -15.57 -6.98
C THR A 54 25.25 -15.76 -8.42
N ASP A 55 25.44 -17.03 -8.82
CA ASP A 55 25.63 -17.43 -10.22
C ASP A 55 24.29 -17.74 -10.92
N ARG A 56 23.16 -17.70 -10.16
CA ARG A 56 21.84 -18.04 -10.68
C ARG A 56 21.11 -16.78 -11.15
N ILE A 57 21.66 -16.17 -12.19
CA ILE A 57 21.08 -15.00 -12.85
C ILE A 57 20.53 -15.45 -14.20
N PHE A 58 19.25 -15.17 -14.42
CA PHE A 58 18.53 -15.52 -15.64
C PHE A 58 18.03 -14.24 -16.31
N HIS A 59 17.80 -14.32 -17.61
CA HIS A 59 17.28 -13.20 -18.39
C HIS A 59 15.87 -13.51 -18.89
N PHE A 60 14.96 -12.58 -18.70
CA PHE A 60 13.60 -12.64 -19.18
C PHE A 60 13.32 -11.43 -20.07
N GLN A 61 12.93 -11.68 -21.32
CA GLN A 61 12.52 -10.59 -22.19
C GLN A 61 11.22 -9.99 -21.69
N TRP A 62 11.25 -8.71 -21.30
CA TRP A 62 10.08 -8.03 -20.79
C TRP A 62 8.96 -7.98 -21.83
N ILE A 63 7.78 -8.47 -21.46
CA ILE A 63 6.58 -8.57 -22.30
C ILE A 63 5.40 -7.76 -21.74
N ASN A 64 5.67 -6.80 -20.84
CA ASN A 64 4.65 -6.03 -20.11
C ASN A 64 3.73 -6.89 -19.24
N ASP A 65 4.28 -7.89 -18.59
CA ASP A 65 3.57 -8.84 -17.74
C ASP A 65 4.47 -9.19 -16.54
N PHE A 66 4.08 -8.71 -15.36
CA PHE A 66 4.80 -8.98 -14.12
C PHE A 66 4.61 -10.42 -13.65
N SER A 67 3.38 -10.98 -13.79
CA SER A 67 3.13 -12.37 -13.39
C SER A 67 3.94 -13.35 -14.23
N ALA A 68 4.07 -13.10 -15.53
CA ALA A 68 4.92 -13.91 -16.40
C ALA A 68 6.39 -13.88 -15.98
N ALA A 69 6.94 -12.71 -15.63
CA ALA A 69 8.30 -12.57 -15.13
C ALA A 69 8.50 -13.28 -13.78
N ARG A 70 7.55 -13.13 -12.84
CA ARG A 70 7.59 -13.84 -11.55
C ARG A 70 7.48 -15.35 -11.74
N ASN A 71 6.52 -15.83 -12.54
CA ASN A 71 6.36 -17.26 -12.81
C ASN A 71 7.60 -17.85 -13.50
N PHE A 72 8.25 -17.07 -14.37
CA PHE A 72 9.54 -17.48 -14.92
C PHE A 72 10.60 -17.62 -13.81
N SER A 73 10.65 -16.69 -12.83
CA SER A 73 11.58 -16.79 -11.71
C SER A 73 11.30 -18.04 -10.85
N LEU A 74 10.02 -18.37 -10.62
CA LEU A 74 9.63 -19.60 -9.93
C LEU A 74 10.09 -20.85 -10.71
N SER A 75 10.02 -20.83 -12.04
CA SER A 75 10.47 -21.95 -12.89
C SER A 75 11.98 -22.15 -12.84
N CYS A 76 12.75 -21.09 -12.64
CA CYS A 76 14.20 -21.13 -12.48
C CYS A 76 14.65 -21.65 -11.10
N ALA A 77 13.78 -21.67 -10.10
CA ALA A 77 14.10 -22.11 -8.75
C ALA A 77 14.38 -23.62 -8.68
N SER A 78 15.32 -24.05 -7.80
CA SER A 78 15.63 -25.47 -7.58
C SER A 78 14.78 -26.07 -6.46
N HIS A 79 14.31 -25.26 -5.53
CA HIS A 79 13.52 -25.71 -4.40
C HIS A 79 12.02 -25.51 -4.61
N ASP A 80 11.21 -26.25 -3.88
CA ASP A 80 9.76 -26.18 -4.00
C ASP A 80 9.16 -24.97 -3.27
N TRP A 81 9.79 -24.55 -2.18
CA TRP A 81 9.36 -23.43 -1.38
C TRP A 81 10.09 -22.16 -1.80
N ILE A 82 9.29 -21.15 -2.08
CA ILE A 82 9.74 -19.88 -2.66
C ILE A 82 9.46 -18.74 -1.71
N LEU A 83 10.45 -17.88 -1.48
CA LEU A 83 10.27 -16.54 -0.97
C LEU A 83 10.47 -15.54 -2.10
N VAL A 84 9.48 -14.73 -2.40
CA VAL A 84 9.59 -13.66 -3.40
C VAL A 84 9.85 -12.34 -2.71
N LEU A 85 10.85 -11.59 -3.17
CA LEU A 85 11.19 -10.26 -2.69
C LEU A 85 11.45 -9.32 -3.87
N ASP A 86 11.20 -8.03 -3.66
CA ASP A 86 11.52 -6.96 -4.61
C ASP A 86 12.80 -6.24 -4.19
N CYS A 87 13.56 -5.68 -5.15
CA CYS A 87 14.88 -5.10 -4.88
C CYS A 87 14.83 -3.86 -3.96
N ASP A 88 13.69 -3.20 -3.85
CA ASP A 88 13.44 -2.06 -2.99
C ASP A 88 12.79 -2.43 -1.64
N GLU A 89 12.72 -3.75 -1.32
CA GLU A 89 12.24 -4.31 -0.05
C GLU A 89 13.43 -4.80 0.78
N TYR A 90 13.90 -3.99 1.74
CA TYR A 90 15.04 -4.36 2.59
C TYR A 90 14.58 -5.15 3.80
N LEU A 91 15.16 -6.34 3.99
CA LEU A 91 14.91 -7.18 5.16
C LEU A 91 15.40 -6.47 6.43
N THR A 92 14.52 -6.29 7.39
CA THR A 92 14.83 -5.66 8.69
C THR A 92 14.62 -6.59 9.87
N GLU A 93 13.66 -7.51 9.75
CA GLU A 93 13.38 -8.51 10.79
C GLU A 93 13.12 -9.87 10.16
N LEU A 94 13.77 -10.90 10.67
CA LEU A 94 13.54 -12.28 10.25
C LEU A 94 13.83 -13.24 11.39
N LYS A 95 12.89 -14.16 11.64
CA LYS A 95 13.11 -15.37 12.43
C LYS A 95 13.10 -16.58 11.47
N PRO A 96 14.27 -17.04 10.99
CA PRO A 96 14.34 -18.01 9.89
C PRO A 96 13.62 -19.34 10.18
N GLU A 97 13.42 -19.69 11.45
CA GLU A 97 12.73 -20.90 11.88
C GLU A 97 11.26 -20.91 11.41
N CYS A 98 10.69 -19.74 11.15
CA CYS A 98 9.30 -19.61 10.69
C CYS A 98 9.05 -20.36 9.37
N PHE A 99 10.04 -20.42 8.47
CA PHE A 99 9.90 -21.13 7.20
C PHE A 99 9.72 -22.63 7.43
N GLN A 100 10.55 -23.22 8.30
CA GLN A 100 10.42 -24.65 8.63
C GLN A 100 9.07 -24.95 9.30
N GLN A 101 8.64 -24.10 10.24
CA GLN A 101 7.36 -24.23 10.92
C GLN A 101 6.20 -24.16 9.93
N MET A 102 6.23 -23.20 9.01
CA MET A 102 5.19 -23.06 8.00
C MET A 102 5.14 -24.27 7.06
N ILE A 103 6.29 -24.73 6.57
CA ILE A 103 6.40 -25.92 5.70
C ILE A 103 5.78 -27.17 6.35
N GLU A 104 5.99 -27.35 7.64
CA GLU A 104 5.51 -28.52 8.39
C GLU A 104 4.04 -28.42 8.81
N GLN A 105 3.59 -27.23 9.23
CA GLN A 105 2.27 -27.05 9.84
C GLN A 105 1.21 -26.55 8.84
N TYR A 106 1.64 -25.83 7.81
CA TYR A 106 0.74 -25.18 6.86
C TYR A 106 1.17 -25.41 5.39
N PRO A 107 1.33 -26.66 4.95
CA PRO A 107 1.89 -26.99 3.63
C PRO A 107 1.00 -26.56 2.45
N GLU A 108 -0.26 -26.18 2.70
CA GLU A 108 -1.24 -25.72 1.72
C GLU A 108 -1.52 -24.20 1.80
N ALA A 109 -0.79 -23.49 2.67
CA ALA A 109 -1.03 -22.08 2.92
C ALA A 109 -0.01 -21.18 2.22
N VAL A 110 -0.30 -19.88 2.19
CA VAL A 110 0.59 -18.82 1.72
C VAL A 110 1.05 -17.97 2.91
N GLY A 111 2.35 -17.79 3.05
CA GLY A 111 2.98 -16.96 4.08
C GLY A 111 2.98 -15.49 3.67
N MET A 112 2.55 -14.65 4.60
CA MET A 112 2.56 -13.19 4.45
C MET A 112 3.72 -12.59 5.25
N LEU A 113 4.40 -11.62 4.66
CA LEU A 113 5.36 -10.76 5.36
C LEU A 113 4.76 -9.39 5.64
N SER A 114 5.28 -8.71 6.66
CA SER A 114 4.95 -7.31 6.97
C SER A 114 5.82 -6.39 6.14
N ARG A 115 5.20 -5.47 5.37
CA ARG A 115 5.90 -4.49 4.55
C ARG A 115 5.65 -3.09 5.10
N LYS A 116 6.73 -2.40 5.52
CA LYS A 116 6.69 -1.01 5.98
C LYS A 116 6.94 -0.10 4.79
N ASN A 117 5.92 0.57 4.34
CA ASN A 117 6.00 1.52 3.23
C ASN A 117 6.33 2.92 3.77
N HIS A 118 7.47 3.48 3.36
CA HIS A 118 7.89 4.83 3.71
C HIS A 118 7.37 5.81 2.65
N TYR A 119 6.66 6.85 3.07
CA TYR A 119 6.15 7.89 2.19
C TYR A 119 6.16 9.25 2.88
N GLU A 120 6.21 10.31 2.10
CA GLU A 120 6.14 11.67 2.61
C GLU A 120 4.69 12.18 2.57
N MET A 121 4.17 12.60 3.72
CA MET A 121 2.87 13.24 3.83
C MET A 121 3.03 14.62 4.48
N ASN A 122 2.69 15.69 3.74
CA ASN A 122 2.76 17.07 4.22
C ASN A 122 4.14 17.49 4.76
N GLY A 123 5.24 16.99 4.18
CA GLY A 123 6.60 17.28 4.61
C GLY A 123 7.05 16.48 5.85
N THR A 124 6.33 15.43 6.20
CA THR A 124 6.65 14.52 7.30
C THR A 124 6.77 13.10 6.77
N ASP A 125 7.84 12.40 7.15
CA ASP A 125 7.99 10.98 6.87
C ASP A 125 6.92 10.20 7.64
N SER A 126 6.17 9.40 6.92
CA SER A 126 5.09 8.56 7.45
C SER A 126 5.31 7.12 7.04
N ILE A 127 4.83 6.18 7.86
CA ILE A 127 4.94 4.75 7.61
C ILE A 127 3.54 4.14 7.57
N TYR A 128 3.28 3.38 6.51
CA TYR A 128 2.12 2.50 6.41
C TYR A 128 2.60 1.05 6.35
N THR A 129 2.01 0.17 7.16
CA THR A 129 2.36 -1.26 7.17
C THR A 129 1.21 -2.07 6.60
N ASP A 130 1.52 -2.88 5.58
CA ASP A 130 0.62 -3.87 4.99
C ASP A 130 1.18 -5.29 5.11
N GLN A 131 0.35 -6.27 4.75
CA GLN A 131 0.71 -7.68 4.68
C GLN A 131 0.71 -8.12 3.23
N VAL A 132 1.79 -8.72 2.77
CA VAL A 132 1.93 -9.18 1.38
C VAL A 132 2.27 -10.66 1.31
N GLU A 133 1.63 -11.35 0.39
CA GLU A 133 1.80 -12.78 0.14
C GLU A 133 3.11 -13.03 -0.60
N ARG A 134 4.09 -13.69 0.06
CA ARG A 134 5.45 -13.83 -0.50
C ARG A 134 6.08 -15.21 -0.33
N PHE A 135 5.56 -16.06 0.56
CA PHE A 135 6.17 -17.36 0.84
C PHE A 135 5.19 -18.50 0.59
N PHE A 136 5.49 -19.38 -0.37
CA PHE A 136 4.59 -20.47 -0.77
C PHE A 136 5.32 -21.59 -1.53
N SER A 137 4.63 -22.72 -1.76
CA SER A 137 5.11 -23.80 -2.62
C SER A 137 4.76 -23.51 -4.08
N ARG A 138 5.77 -23.42 -4.96
CA ARG A 138 5.56 -23.26 -6.42
C ARG A 138 4.88 -24.44 -7.09
N LYS A 139 4.73 -25.56 -6.40
CA LYS A 139 3.94 -26.70 -6.88
C LYS A 139 2.45 -26.52 -6.70
N LYS A 140 2.03 -25.54 -5.88
CA LYS A 140 0.64 -25.29 -5.51
C LYS A 140 0.17 -23.91 -5.91
N PHE A 141 1.09 -22.96 -6.06
CA PHE A 141 0.78 -21.55 -6.30
C PHE A 141 1.59 -20.99 -7.46
N HIS A 142 1.02 -19.99 -8.09
CA HIS A 142 1.63 -19.18 -9.14
C HIS A 142 1.14 -17.73 -9.03
N TYR A 143 1.63 -16.85 -9.89
CA TYR A 143 1.15 -15.49 -10.00
C TYR A 143 0.19 -15.32 -11.16
N GLU A 144 -0.87 -14.53 -10.96
CA GLU A 144 -1.80 -14.09 -11.99
C GLU A 144 -1.91 -12.57 -12.02
N ALA A 145 -2.47 -12.01 -13.08
CA ALA A 145 -2.58 -10.62 -13.47
C ALA A 145 -1.25 -9.99 -13.96
N ILE A 146 -1.34 -9.24 -15.06
CA ILE A 146 -0.17 -8.64 -15.71
C ILE A 146 0.47 -7.51 -14.89
N ILE A 147 -0.31 -6.89 -13.99
CA ILE A 147 0.13 -5.91 -12.99
C ILE A 147 -0.69 -6.09 -11.71
N HIS A 148 -0.12 -5.69 -10.57
CA HIS A 148 -0.67 -6.00 -9.23
C HIS A 148 -0.92 -7.50 -9.07
N GLU A 149 0.05 -8.26 -9.55
CA GLU A 149 0.02 -9.71 -9.58
C GLU A 149 -0.23 -10.32 -8.21
N GLN A 150 -1.15 -11.25 -8.16
CA GLN A 150 -1.57 -11.94 -6.95
C GLN A 150 -1.14 -13.40 -6.95
N VAL A 151 -0.90 -13.94 -5.78
CA VAL A 151 -0.66 -15.38 -5.61
C VAL A 151 -1.99 -16.10 -5.74
N CYS A 152 -2.05 -17.08 -6.66
CA CYS A 152 -3.24 -17.87 -6.93
C CYS A 152 -2.93 -19.36 -6.79
N ALA A 153 -3.88 -20.12 -6.24
CA ALA A 153 -3.74 -21.57 -6.16
C ALA A 153 -3.92 -22.21 -7.55
N LEU A 154 -3.04 -23.14 -7.92
CA LEU A 154 -3.08 -23.86 -9.20
C LEU A 154 -4.37 -24.67 -9.40
N ASP A 155 -5.02 -25.08 -8.31
CA ASP A 155 -6.29 -25.81 -8.33
C ASP A 155 -7.53 -24.89 -8.24
N GLY A 156 -7.31 -23.58 -8.12
CA GLY A 156 -8.36 -22.55 -8.04
C GLY A 156 -9.15 -22.53 -6.72
N HIS A 157 -8.73 -23.31 -5.71
CA HIS A 157 -9.40 -23.31 -4.42
C HIS A 157 -8.91 -22.19 -3.49
N PRO A 158 -9.76 -21.69 -2.57
CA PRO A 158 -9.34 -20.78 -1.52
C PRO A 158 -8.26 -21.41 -0.64
N TYR A 159 -7.31 -20.61 -0.18
CA TYR A 159 -6.19 -21.03 0.66
C TYR A 159 -6.07 -20.18 1.92
N GLU A 160 -5.40 -20.74 2.91
CA GLU A 160 -5.10 -20.07 4.18
C GLU A 160 -3.92 -19.12 4.02
N ARG A 161 -3.96 -17.98 4.72
CA ARG A 161 -2.89 -16.99 4.82
C ARG A 161 -2.29 -17.00 6.22
N VAL A 162 -0.97 -17.14 6.32
CA VAL A 162 -0.26 -17.23 7.59
C VAL A 162 0.73 -16.09 7.71
N ALA A 163 0.58 -15.24 8.73
CA ALA A 163 1.53 -14.18 9.00
C ALA A 163 2.87 -14.74 9.48
N LEU A 164 3.96 -14.37 8.82
CA LEU A 164 5.32 -14.74 9.19
C LEU A 164 5.99 -13.62 9.99
N PRO A 165 6.87 -13.96 10.96
CA PRO A 165 7.73 -12.98 11.64
C PRO A 165 8.89 -12.54 10.74
N LEU A 166 8.51 -11.91 9.64
CA LEU A 166 9.39 -11.37 8.61
C LEU A 166 8.89 -9.97 8.23
N THR A 167 9.78 -8.98 8.33
CA THR A 167 9.47 -7.59 8.02
C THR A 167 10.46 -7.05 7.00
N VAL A 168 9.95 -6.29 6.04
CA VAL A 168 10.74 -5.55 5.06
C VAL A 168 10.41 -4.06 5.12
N ASP A 169 11.44 -3.21 4.94
CA ASP A 169 11.29 -1.78 4.70
C ASP A 169 11.24 -1.55 3.20
N HIS A 170 10.13 -1.01 2.70
CA HIS A 170 9.92 -0.73 1.29
C HIS A 170 10.19 0.75 1.01
N CYS A 171 11.24 1.01 0.22
CA CYS A 171 11.69 2.35 -0.14
C CYS A 171 11.20 2.79 -1.54
N GLY A 172 10.31 2.04 -2.17
CA GLY A 172 9.85 2.26 -3.55
C GLY A 172 9.13 3.60 -3.79
N TYR A 173 8.69 4.28 -2.73
CA TYR A 173 8.12 5.63 -2.76
C TYR A 173 9.12 6.74 -2.42
N ALA A 174 10.38 6.41 -2.08
CA ALA A 174 11.41 7.37 -1.75
C ALA A 174 12.10 8.04 -2.96
N GLY A 175 11.55 7.85 -4.17
CA GLY A 175 12.04 8.47 -5.41
C GLY A 175 11.55 9.91 -5.62
N SER A 176 12.12 10.60 -6.62
CA SER A 176 11.59 11.89 -7.05
C SER A 176 10.15 11.73 -7.57
N PHE A 177 9.36 12.82 -7.54
CA PHE A 177 8.02 12.83 -8.13
C PHE A 177 8.02 12.38 -9.61
N GLU A 178 9.10 12.70 -10.35
CA GLU A 178 9.26 12.23 -11.74
C GLU A 178 9.42 10.70 -11.84
N ASP A 179 10.12 10.08 -10.91
CA ASP A 179 10.30 8.62 -10.90
C ASP A 179 9.00 7.91 -10.52
N LEU A 180 8.26 8.43 -9.53
CA LEU A 180 6.92 7.98 -9.20
C LEU A 180 5.97 8.13 -10.38
N LYS A 181 6.02 9.26 -11.08
CA LYS A 181 5.20 9.50 -12.27
C LYS A 181 5.50 8.49 -13.39
N LYS A 182 6.77 8.23 -13.69
CA LYS A 182 7.15 7.22 -14.71
C LYS A 182 6.64 5.82 -14.35
N LYS A 183 6.76 5.42 -13.05
CA LYS A 183 6.22 4.16 -12.57
C LYS A 183 4.69 4.10 -12.72
N ALA A 184 4.00 5.16 -12.31
CA ALA A 184 2.54 5.25 -12.40
C ALA A 184 2.05 5.28 -13.85
N ASP A 185 2.68 6.05 -14.73
CA ASP A 185 2.31 6.12 -16.16
C ASP A 185 2.42 4.75 -16.82
N ARG A 186 3.54 4.02 -16.59
CA ARG A 186 3.72 2.64 -17.07
C ARG A 186 2.64 1.70 -16.53
N ASN A 187 2.34 1.80 -15.24
CA ASN A 187 1.32 0.96 -14.59
C ASN A 187 -0.07 1.25 -15.14
N ASN A 188 -0.39 2.54 -15.36
CA ASN A 188 -1.67 2.97 -15.94
C ASN A 188 -1.87 2.42 -17.34
N GLU A 189 -0.82 2.39 -18.20
CA GLU A 189 -0.92 1.78 -19.52
C GLU A 189 -1.33 0.29 -19.44
N LEU A 190 -0.78 -0.46 -18.49
CA LEU A 190 -1.11 -1.87 -18.29
C LEU A 190 -2.53 -2.03 -17.72
N LEU A 191 -2.90 -1.23 -16.72
CA LEU A 191 -4.25 -1.26 -16.12
C LEU A 191 -5.33 -0.90 -17.14
N LEU A 192 -5.09 0.12 -17.98
CA LEU A 192 -6.03 0.50 -19.05
C LEU A 192 -6.21 -0.61 -20.07
N LYS A 193 -5.12 -1.32 -20.43
CA LYS A 193 -5.21 -2.48 -21.32
C LYS A 193 -6.01 -3.62 -20.69
N MET A 194 -5.79 -3.91 -19.39
CA MET A 194 -6.61 -4.91 -18.70
C MET A 194 -8.08 -4.50 -18.67
N LEU A 195 -8.36 -3.21 -18.45
CA LEU A 195 -9.72 -2.69 -18.41
C LEU A 195 -10.43 -2.80 -19.77
N GLU A 196 -9.71 -2.74 -20.91
CA GLU A 196 -10.27 -3.03 -22.23
C GLU A 196 -10.69 -4.51 -22.36
N GLU A 197 -9.96 -5.43 -21.74
CA GLU A 197 -10.24 -6.88 -21.76
C GLU A 197 -11.30 -7.28 -20.73
N THR A 198 -11.32 -6.62 -19.58
CA THR A 198 -12.24 -6.89 -18.45
C THR A 198 -12.88 -5.60 -17.93
N PRO A 199 -13.80 -4.98 -18.71
CA PRO A 199 -14.39 -3.68 -18.37
C PRO A 199 -15.31 -3.71 -17.13
N ASP A 200 -15.72 -4.89 -16.70
CA ASP A 200 -16.64 -5.08 -15.57
C ASP A 200 -15.93 -5.42 -14.26
N ASP A 201 -14.60 -5.25 -14.19
CA ASP A 201 -13.81 -5.50 -12.97
C ASP A 201 -13.64 -4.20 -12.14
N PRO A 202 -14.39 -4.02 -11.03
CA PRO A 202 -14.31 -2.83 -10.19
C PRO A 202 -12.94 -2.65 -9.54
N TYR A 203 -12.16 -3.72 -9.37
CA TYR A 203 -10.82 -3.65 -8.80
C TYR A 203 -9.83 -2.91 -9.70
N LEU A 204 -9.95 -3.03 -11.02
CA LEU A 204 -9.12 -2.26 -11.97
C LEU A 204 -9.43 -0.77 -11.90
N TYR A 205 -10.68 -0.39 -11.73
CA TYR A 205 -11.06 1.02 -11.51
C TYR A 205 -10.47 1.56 -10.21
N PHE A 206 -10.49 0.77 -9.13
CA PHE A 206 -9.85 1.12 -7.88
C PHE A 206 -8.35 1.36 -8.07
N GLN A 207 -7.63 0.46 -8.74
CA GLN A 207 -6.19 0.58 -9.00
C GLN A 207 -5.85 1.83 -9.83
N LEU A 208 -6.63 2.13 -10.87
CA LEU A 208 -6.47 3.35 -11.65
C LEU A 208 -6.74 4.60 -10.80
N GLY A 209 -7.80 4.58 -10.00
CA GLY A 209 -8.13 5.66 -9.07
C GLY A 209 -6.98 5.96 -8.11
N GLN A 210 -6.40 4.91 -7.48
CA GLN A 210 -5.24 5.05 -6.60
C GLN A 210 -4.01 5.60 -7.32
N SER A 211 -3.73 5.12 -8.53
CA SER A 211 -2.59 5.57 -9.30
C SER A 211 -2.71 7.06 -9.67
N TYR A 212 -3.89 7.50 -10.11
CA TYR A 212 -4.12 8.92 -10.39
C TYR A 212 -4.14 9.80 -9.15
N ASN A 213 -4.64 9.29 -8.01
CA ASN A 213 -4.55 9.97 -6.72
C ASN A 213 -3.09 10.21 -6.30
N LEU A 214 -2.22 9.19 -6.47
CA LEU A 214 -0.77 9.33 -6.24
C LEU A 214 -0.15 10.41 -7.12
N LEU A 215 -0.61 10.54 -8.36
CA LEU A 215 -0.17 11.56 -9.31
C LEU A 215 -0.81 12.94 -9.06
N ARG A 216 -1.68 13.07 -8.05
CA ARG A 216 -2.48 14.28 -7.75
C ARG A 216 -3.35 14.74 -8.92
N ASP A 217 -3.78 13.80 -9.76
CA ASP A 217 -4.78 14.02 -10.81
C ASP A 217 -6.17 13.68 -10.23
N ASP A 218 -6.67 14.59 -9.40
CA ASP A 218 -7.93 14.39 -8.68
C ASP A 218 -9.13 14.19 -9.61
N GLU A 219 -9.12 14.77 -10.82
CA GLU A 219 -10.18 14.58 -11.82
C GLU A 219 -10.26 13.12 -12.28
N LYS A 220 -9.11 12.54 -12.66
CA LYS A 220 -9.08 11.14 -13.08
C LYS A 220 -9.30 10.19 -11.91
N ALA A 221 -8.71 10.47 -10.74
CA ALA A 221 -8.95 9.69 -9.53
C ALA A 221 -10.45 9.62 -9.22
N CYS A 222 -11.13 10.77 -9.21
CA CYS A 222 -12.57 10.89 -9.01
C CYS A 222 -13.36 10.10 -10.06
N TYR A 223 -12.97 10.19 -11.35
CA TYR A 223 -13.62 9.45 -12.42
C TYR A 223 -13.54 7.94 -12.23
N TYR A 224 -12.32 7.41 -12.00
CA TYR A 224 -12.13 5.97 -11.89
C TYR A 224 -12.74 5.40 -10.59
N TYR A 225 -12.56 6.06 -9.45
CA TYR A 225 -13.23 5.63 -8.22
C TYR A 225 -14.77 5.63 -8.37
N GLY A 226 -15.33 6.72 -8.92
CA GLY A 226 -16.77 6.80 -9.16
C GLY A 226 -17.28 5.68 -10.07
N LYS A 227 -16.53 5.37 -11.14
CA LYS A 227 -16.86 4.25 -12.04
C LYS A 227 -16.80 2.90 -11.35
N GLY A 228 -15.78 2.64 -10.53
CA GLY A 228 -15.69 1.39 -9.77
C GLY A 228 -16.83 1.21 -8.77
N LEU A 229 -17.36 2.30 -8.21
CA LEU A 229 -18.48 2.29 -7.28
C LEU A 229 -19.87 2.20 -7.96
N GLU A 230 -19.95 2.25 -9.31
CA GLU A 230 -21.19 1.97 -10.04
C GLU A 230 -21.52 0.45 -10.10
N PHE A 231 -20.53 -0.42 -9.82
CA PHE A 231 -20.72 -1.87 -9.81
C PHE A 231 -21.34 -2.35 -8.48
N ASP A 232 -21.94 -3.55 -8.52
CA ASP A 232 -22.40 -4.23 -7.30
C ASP A 232 -21.20 -4.83 -6.55
N VAL A 233 -20.63 -4.03 -5.64
CA VAL A 233 -19.43 -4.36 -4.88
C VAL A 233 -19.76 -4.62 -3.41
N ASP A 234 -19.02 -5.53 -2.77
CA ASP A 234 -19.14 -5.77 -1.34
C ASP A 234 -18.59 -4.56 -0.54
N PRO A 235 -19.45 -3.83 0.19
CA PRO A 235 -19.01 -2.66 0.98
C PRO A 235 -18.01 -3.01 2.10
N HIS A 236 -17.92 -4.29 2.49
CA HIS A 236 -16.97 -4.75 3.50
C HIS A 236 -15.60 -5.16 2.93
N ALA A 237 -15.48 -5.25 1.60
CA ALA A 237 -14.20 -5.51 0.96
C ALA A 237 -13.24 -4.33 1.18
N GLU A 238 -11.99 -4.62 1.57
CA GLU A 238 -10.99 -3.61 1.91
C GLU A 238 -10.78 -2.59 0.78
N TYR A 239 -10.67 -3.07 -0.47
CA TYR A 239 -10.46 -2.18 -1.62
C TYR A 239 -11.66 -1.26 -1.87
N VAL A 240 -12.90 -1.69 -1.55
CA VAL A 240 -14.12 -0.88 -1.67
C VAL A 240 -14.12 0.22 -0.60
N GLN A 241 -13.75 -0.11 0.65
CA GLN A 241 -13.57 0.86 1.72
C GLN A 241 -12.55 1.94 1.31
N MET A 242 -11.39 1.51 0.78
CA MET A 242 -10.35 2.43 0.29
C MET A 242 -10.83 3.27 -0.91
N MET A 243 -11.61 2.67 -1.83
CA MET A 243 -12.16 3.35 -2.99
C MET A 243 -13.13 4.46 -2.60
N VAL A 244 -14.03 4.18 -1.65
CA VAL A 244 -14.97 5.17 -1.10
C VAL A 244 -14.22 6.32 -0.44
N ILE A 245 -13.22 6.03 0.38
CA ILE A 245 -12.41 7.05 1.05
C ILE A 245 -11.65 7.90 0.02
N GLY A 246 -10.99 7.27 -0.96
CA GLY A 246 -10.27 7.96 -2.03
C GLY A 246 -11.18 8.85 -2.87
N TYR A 247 -12.38 8.35 -3.21
CA TYR A 247 -13.39 9.11 -3.94
C TYR A 247 -13.83 10.37 -3.17
N GLY A 248 -14.11 10.21 -1.87
CA GLY A 248 -14.50 11.33 -1.02
C GLY A 248 -13.42 12.42 -0.94
N TYR A 249 -12.14 12.05 -0.77
CA TYR A 249 -11.04 13.00 -0.79
C TYR A 249 -10.88 13.68 -2.16
N ALA A 250 -10.97 12.95 -3.27
CA ALA A 250 -10.91 13.52 -4.61
C ALA A 250 -12.02 14.55 -4.83
N LEU A 251 -13.26 14.27 -4.42
CA LEU A 251 -14.38 15.22 -4.47
C LEU A 251 -14.10 16.49 -3.64
N LEU A 252 -13.54 16.34 -2.43
CA LEU A 252 -13.17 17.48 -1.57
C LEU A 252 -12.07 18.34 -2.21
N HIS A 253 -11.05 17.74 -2.83
CA HIS A 253 -9.99 18.45 -3.51
C HIS A 253 -10.52 19.23 -4.73
N LEU A 254 -11.44 18.63 -5.48
CA LEU A 254 -12.09 19.27 -6.63
C LEU A 254 -13.15 20.32 -6.22
N GLY A 255 -13.46 20.45 -4.93
CA GLY A 255 -14.50 21.35 -4.46
C GLY A 255 -15.93 20.92 -4.81
N ARG A 256 -16.13 19.64 -5.19
CA ARG A 256 -17.45 19.06 -5.53
C ARG A 256 -18.20 18.69 -4.22
N LEU A 257 -18.48 19.73 -3.41
CA LEU A 257 -18.92 19.55 -2.04
C LEU A 257 -20.32 18.93 -1.91
N GLU A 258 -21.24 19.30 -2.81
CA GLU A 258 -22.61 18.75 -2.81
C GLU A 258 -22.61 17.25 -3.13
N GLU A 259 -21.71 16.80 -4.01
CA GLU A 259 -21.56 15.37 -4.33
C GLU A 259 -20.91 14.62 -3.16
N ALA A 260 -19.87 15.19 -2.54
CA ALA A 260 -19.27 14.62 -1.34
C ALA A 260 -20.32 14.46 -0.21
N LEU A 261 -21.27 15.38 -0.09
CA LEU A 261 -22.32 15.31 0.93
C LEU A 261 -23.25 14.10 0.74
N GLN A 262 -23.33 13.52 -0.47
CA GLN A 262 -24.13 12.30 -0.70
C GLN A 262 -23.58 11.08 0.05
N PHE A 263 -22.35 11.11 0.55
CA PHE A 263 -21.78 10.08 1.40
C PHE A 263 -22.58 9.82 2.67
N GLN A 264 -23.42 10.77 3.09
CA GLN A 264 -24.38 10.54 4.16
C GLN A 264 -25.38 9.40 3.87
N ASN A 265 -25.63 9.08 2.60
CA ASN A 265 -26.57 8.03 2.21
C ASN A 265 -25.98 6.61 2.35
N ILE A 266 -24.65 6.49 2.43
CA ILE A 266 -23.93 5.24 2.64
C ILE A 266 -23.30 5.15 4.04
N TYR A 267 -23.63 6.11 4.91
CA TYR A 267 -22.99 6.27 6.22
C TYR A 267 -23.08 5.00 7.08
N ASP A 268 -24.24 4.38 7.17
CA ASP A 268 -24.46 3.22 8.05
C ASP A 268 -23.62 2.01 7.65
N GLU A 269 -23.31 1.85 6.36
CA GLU A 269 -22.51 0.76 5.82
C GLU A 269 -20.99 0.99 6.03
N PHE A 270 -20.53 2.26 5.91
CA PHE A 270 -19.11 2.61 5.91
C PHE A 270 -18.60 3.22 7.21
N ALA A 271 -19.48 3.61 8.14
CA ALA A 271 -19.11 4.24 9.41
C ALA A 271 -18.48 3.26 10.44
N THR A 272 -17.71 2.30 9.96
CA THR A 272 -17.06 1.23 10.72
C THR A 272 -15.57 1.49 10.96
N THR A 273 -14.99 2.48 10.28
CA THR A 273 -13.56 2.83 10.38
C THR A 273 -13.36 4.30 10.78
N ALA A 274 -12.27 4.58 11.48
CA ALA A 274 -11.88 5.95 11.83
C ALA A 274 -11.67 6.81 10.58
N ASP A 275 -11.13 6.21 9.50
CA ASP A 275 -10.82 6.88 8.25
C ASP A 275 -12.07 7.43 7.57
N PHE A 276 -13.13 6.62 7.47
CA PHE A 276 -14.40 7.08 6.89
C PHE A 276 -15.08 8.13 7.77
N ILE A 277 -15.10 7.94 9.09
CA ILE A 277 -15.66 8.91 10.02
C ILE A 277 -14.90 10.24 9.96
N CYS A 278 -13.57 10.21 9.87
CA CYS A 278 -12.75 11.41 9.70
C CYS A 278 -13.06 12.12 8.38
N LEU A 279 -13.21 11.37 7.29
CA LEU A 279 -13.63 11.89 5.99
C LEU A 279 -15.01 12.56 6.07
N MET A 280 -16.00 11.94 6.71
CA MET A 280 -17.32 12.53 6.91
C MET A 280 -17.24 13.84 7.69
N GLY A 281 -16.39 13.89 8.73
CA GLY A 281 -16.10 15.13 9.45
C GLY A 281 -15.59 16.25 8.52
N LEU A 282 -14.66 15.93 7.61
CA LEU A 282 -14.14 16.86 6.60
C LEU A 282 -15.22 17.28 5.59
N ILE A 283 -16.04 16.35 5.12
CA ILE A 283 -17.16 16.63 4.21
C ILE A 283 -18.13 17.63 4.87
N TYR A 284 -18.55 17.37 6.10
CA TYR A 284 -19.43 18.30 6.84
C TYR A 284 -18.77 19.65 7.09
N LEU A 285 -17.49 19.67 7.46
CA LEU A 285 -16.74 20.89 7.68
C LEU A 285 -16.70 21.78 6.42
N ARG A 286 -16.35 21.18 5.28
CA ARG A 286 -16.27 21.88 3.99
C ARG A 286 -17.63 22.36 3.46
N ASN A 287 -18.71 21.72 3.89
CA ASN A 287 -20.10 22.15 3.64
C ASN A 287 -20.64 23.13 4.69
N GLY A 288 -19.83 23.59 5.66
CA GLY A 288 -20.24 24.53 6.69
C GLY A 288 -21.12 23.94 7.80
N LEU A 289 -21.27 22.62 7.86
CA LEU A 289 -22.08 21.88 8.84
C LEU A 289 -21.24 21.59 10.10
N LEU A 290 -20.87 22.66 10.82
CA LEU A 290 -19.87 22.61 11.89
C LEU A 290 -20.24 21.68 13.06
N VAL A 291 -21.53 21.58 13.38
CA VAL A 291 -22.00 20.72 14.48
C VAL A 291 -21.84 19.24 14.13
N GLN A 292 -22.24 18.87 12.92
CA GLN A 292 -22.06 17.51 12.38
C GLN A 292 -20.57 17.17 12.27
N ALA A 293 -19.77 18.08 11.71
CA ALA A 293 -18.32 17.91 11.61
C ALA A 293 -17.67 17.64 12.98
N MET A 294 -18.02 18.41 13.99
CA MET A 294 -17.52 18.23 15.35
C MET A 294 -17.88 16.86 15.93
N GLY A 295 -19.12 16.40 15.67
CA GLY A 295 -19.60 15.08 16.11
C GLY A 295 -18.79 13.93 15.48
N GLU A 296 -18.56 14.00 14.15
CA GLU A 296 -17.78 12.97 13.44
C GLU A 296 -16.30 12.97 13.87
N PHE A 297 -15.68 14.14 14.00
CA PHE A 297 -14.30 14.21 14.48
C PHE A 297 -14.17 13.66 15.91
N LEU A 298 -15.12 13.94 16.79
CA LEU A 298 -15.11 13.35 18.12
C LEU A 298 -15.28 11.83 18.06
N LYS A 299 -16.19 11.33 17.22
CA LYS A 299 -16.40 9.90 17.00
C LYS A 299 -15.14 9.23 16.45
N ALA A 300 -14.45 9.84 15.47
CA ALA A 300 -13.20 9.31 14.92
C ALA A 300 -12.14 9.06 16.01
N THR A 301 -12.03 9.95 17.01
CA THR A 301 -11.07 9.80 18.12
C THR A 301 -11.41 8.66 19.08
N THR A 302 -12.54 7.99 18.96
CA THR A 302 -12.92 6.86 19.82
C THR A 302 -12.47 5.51 19.26
N PHE A 303 -11.97 5.47 18.04
CA PHE A 303 -11.46 4.23 17.42
C PHE A 303 -10.04 3.93 17.92
N GLU A 304 -9.75 2.65 18.19
CA GLU A 304 -8.43 2.21 18.63
C GLU A 304 -7.41 2.20 17.49
N THR A 305 -7.86 1.93 16.26
CA THR A 305 -7.02 1.81 15.08
C THR A 305 -7.54 2.68 13.94
N ALA A 306 -6.64 3.04 13.03
CA ALA A 306 -6.94 3.68 11.76
C ALA A 306 -5.95 3.17 10.71
N SER A 307 -6.37 3.11 9.45
CA SER A 307 -5.50 2.77 8.32
C SER A 307 -4.59 3.95 7.97
N THR A 308 -5.14 5.17 7.99
CA THR A 308 -4.37 6.40 7.81
C THR A 308 -3.85 6.89 9.16
N GLU A 309 -2.55 7.12 9.26
CA GLU A 309 -1.94 7.66 10.46
C GLU A 309 -2.61 8.97 10.87
N GLY A 310 -3.08 9.03 12.10
CA GLY A 310 -3.70 10.21 12.67
C GLY A 310 -5.21 10.37 12.42
N ALA A 311 -5.84 9.52 11.59
CA ALA A 311 -7.28 9.60 11.33
C ALA A 311 -8.16 9.36 12.59
N ASN A 312 -7.61 8.67 13.59
CA ASN A 312 -8.24 8.47 14.89
C ASN A 312 -7.65 9.35 16.01
N SER A 313 -6.77 10.30 15.72
CA SER A 313 -6.05 11.07 16.76
C SER A 313 -5.83 12.53 16.39
N PHE A 314 -4.69 12.89 15.80
CA PHE A 314 -4.33 14.30 15.61
C PHE A 314 -5.09 14.97 14.46
N ILE A 315 -5.49 14.28 13.38
CA ILE A 315 -6.23 14.87 12.26
C ILE A 315 -7.61 15.38 12.72
N PRO A 316 -8.50 14.54 13.30
CA PRO A 316 -9.79 15.03 13.80
C PRO A 316 -9.63 16.04 14.93
N THR A 317 -8.63 15.88 15.82
CA THR A 317 -8.37 16.81 16.93
C THR A 317 -7.97 18.20 16.41
N TYR A 318 -7.14 18.26 15.40
CA TYR A 318 -6.77 19.51 14.73
C TYR A 318 -7.98 20.21 14.11
N ASN A 319 -8.82 19.48 13.39
CA ASN A 319 -10.00 20.04 12.74
C ASN A 319 -11.04 20.53 13.77
N MET A 320 -11.20 19.83 14.90
CA MET A 320 -11.99 20.35 16.04
C MET A 320 -11.40 21.65 16.60
N GLY A 321 -10.07 21.78 16.61
CA GLY A 321 -9.37 23.02 16.96
C GLY A 321 -9.72 24.15 16.00
N CYS A 322 -9.65 23.89 14.70
CA CYS A 322 -10.03 24.87 13.66
C CYS A 322 -11.49 25.33 13.78
N ILE A 323 -12.41 24.41 14.05
CA ILE A 323 -13.82 24.76 14.27
C ILE A 323 -13.98 25.69 15.48
N ASN A 324 -13.34 25.37 16.61
CA ASN A 324 -13.40 26.21 17.81
C ASN A 324 -12.79 27.58 17.56
N GLU A 325 -11.72 27.67 16.82
CA GLU A 325 -11.09 28.93 16.44
C GLU A 325 -12.05 29.82 15.61
N VAL A 326 -12.69 29.24 14.57
CA VAL A 326 -13.70 29.95 13.75
C VAL A 326 -14.87 30.43 14.58
N LEU A 327 -15.28 29.68 15.62
CA LEU A 327 -16.36 30.02 16.53
C LEU A 327 -15.92 31.03 17.62
N GLY A 328 -14.67 31.47 17.66
CA GLY A 328 -14.13 32.40 18.64
C GLY A 328 -13.75 31.77 19.98
N ASN A 329 -13.79 30.43 20.09
CA ASN A 329 -13.45 29.69 21.30
C ASN A 329 -11.93 29.43 21.34
N THR A 330 -11.12 30.49 21.34
CA THR A 330 -9.64 30.39 21.20
C THR A 330 -8.99 29.51 22.29
N SER A 331 -9.50 29.57 23.53
CA SER A 331 -8.94 28.73 24.61
C SER A 331 -9.12 27.23 24.36
N ASP A 332 -10.26 26.82 23.81
CA ASP A 332 -10.53 25.43 23.47
C ASP A 332 -9.73 25.02 22.21
N ALA A 333 -9.60 25.91 21.23
CA ALA A 333 -8.76 25.70 20.05
C ALA A 333 -7.31 25.41 20.45
N VAL A 334 -6.71 26.26 21.29
CA VAL A 334 -5.33 26.08 21.80
C VAL A 334 -5.20 24.75 22.56
N ARG A 335 -6.18 24.38 23.38
CA ARG A 335 -6.16 23.09 24.08
C ARG A 335 -6.17 21.91 23.14
N LEU A 336 -6.95 21.97 22.05
CA LEU A 336 -7.03 20.92 21.04
C LEU A 336 -5.76 20.85 20.21
N TYR A 337 -5.21 21.96 19.76
CA TYR A 337 -3.93 21.99 19.03
C TYR A 337 -2.78 21.41 19.84
N LYS A 338 -2.71 21.69 21.15
CA LYS A 338 -1.71 21.08 22.05
C LYS A 338 -1.83 19.56 22.17
N LYS A 339 -3.03 18.99 21.98
CA LYS A 339 -3.24 17.54 21.97
C LYS A 339 -2.76 16.85 20.69
N CYS A 340 -2.51 17.61 19.61
CA CYS A 340 -2.04 17.05 18.35
C CYS A 340 -0.54 16.68 18.35
N GLY A 341 0.15 16.90 19.47
CA GLY A 341 1.59 16.54 19.59
C GLY A 341 2.46 17.30 18.60
N ASN A 342 3.23 16.55 17.80
CA ASN A 342 4.16 17.11 16.81
C ASN A 342 3.52 17.40 15.45
N PHE A 343 2.20 17.36 15.33
CA PHE A 343 1.53 17.65 14.07
C PHE A 343 1.76 19.09 13.64
N GLN A 344 2.54 19.27 12.56
CA GLN A 344 3.06 20.58 12.14
C GLN A 344 1.96 21.65 11.95
N PRO A 345 0.81 21.35 11.29
CA PRO A 345 -0.27 22.34 11.17
C PRO A 345 -0.78 22.87 12.51
N ALA A 346 -0.86 22.02 13.54
CA ALA A 346 -1.28 22.44 14.87
C ALA A 346 -0.22 23.31 15.57
N LEU A 347 1.07 22.96 15.41
CA LEU A 347 2.19 23.76 15.93
C LEU A 347 2.23 25.15 15.30
N ASP A 348 1.97 25.25 14.02
CA ASP A 348 1.98 26.55 13.32
C ASP A 348 0.79 27.43 13.75
N ARG A 349 -0.40 26.85 13.95
CA ARG A 349 -1.55 27.59 14.51
C ARG A 349 -1.30 28.06 15.94
N LEU A 350 -0.68 27.24 16.79
CA LEU A 350 -0.30 27.65 18.15
C LEU A 350 0.62 28.85 18.14
N LYS A 351 1.67 28.88 17.30
CA LYS A 351 2.57 30.03 17.16
C LYS A 351 1.87 31.31 16.73
N GLU A 352 0.80 31.19 15.92
CA GLU A 352 0.02 32.35 15.46
C GLU A 352 -0.91 32.88 16.55
N LEU A 353 -1.50 31.99 17.36
CA LEU A 353 -2.41 32.37 18.45
C LEU A 353 -1.67 32.88 19.70
N GLU A 354 -0.38 32.64 19.86
CA GLU A 354 0.44 33.11 20.96
C GLU A 354 1.07 34.50 20.68
N LYS A 355 0.88 35.05 19.47
CA LYS A 355 1.29 36.42 19.10
C LYS A 355 0.22 37.45 19.47
#